data_aa300e6e8f20b5d494511c33da47a658
#
_entry.id   aa300e6e8f20b5d494511c33da47a658
#
_cell.length_a   1.000
_cell.length_b   1.000
_cell.length_c   1.000
_cell.angle_alpha   90.00
_cell.angle_beta   90.00
_cell.angle_gamma   90.00
#
_symmetry.space_group_name_H-M   'P 1'
#
loop_
_entity.id
_entity.type
_entity.pdbx_description
1 polymer ?
#
loop_
_entity_poly.entity_id
_entity_poly.type
_entity_poly.pdbx_seq_one_letter_code
_entity_poly.pdbx_strand_id
1 'polypeptide(L)'
;VATLSGGTMTMEHAVPWSLLAVAWLAETDALAAREALRALMPRFAFATCVPFGRERSGVLLRASAYEAPPDDTLAQIEQLLGLAGAEVLRYADRKKGQRRAMRLARVGPDARLEAFLLAGDTRAEAWIRTLLQDELPAQSYGRLLLAPGASAPVAVAARGPQVCTCFNVGAEAIRDTLARSAGNEEQRLQTL
;
A
#
# COMPACT_ATOMS: atom_id res chain seq x y z
N VAL A 1 -5.98 9.31 17.22
CA VAL A 1 -5.99 10.16 18.41
C VAL A 1 -6.84 9.47 19.46
N ALA A 2 -6.21 8.95 20.48
CA ALA A 2 -6.93 8.37 21.61
C ALA A 2 -7.21 9.47 22.62
N THR A 3 -8.44 9.58 23.06
CA THR A 3 -8.80 10.44 24.18
C THR A 3 -8.70 9.59 25.44
N LEU A 4 -7.71 9.82 26.22
CA LEU A 4 -7.57 9.22 27.54
C LEU A 4 -7.93 10.26 28.59
N SER A 5 -8.91 9.95 29.43
CA SER A 5 -9.34 10.83 30.52
C SER A 5 -9.73 12.25 30.07
N GLY A 6 -10.40 12.37 28.93
CA GLY A 6 -10.81 13.65 28.37
C GLY A 6 -9.70 14.47 27.71
N GLY A 7 -8.47 13.97 27.66
CA GLY A 7 -7.35 14.60 26.98
C GLY A 7 -7.23 14.15 25.52
N THR A 8 -6.83 15.07 24.66
CA THR A 8 -6.48 14.74 23.26
C THR A 8 -4.99 14.37 23.22
N MET A 9 -4.66 13.28 22.54
CA MET A 9 -3.26 12.93 22.31
C MET A 9 -2.59 14.04 21.51
N THR A 10 -1.48 14.58 22.03
CA THR A 10 -0.72 15.64 21.37
C THR A 10 0.09 15.08 20.20
N MET A 11 0.52 15.94 19.29
CA MET A 11 1.41 15.59 18.18
C MET A 11 2.75 15.01 18.64
N GLU A 12 3.15 15.28 19.87
CA GLU A 12 4.36 14.72 20.50
C GLU A 12 4.32 13.19 20.62
N HIS A 13 3.13 12.60 20.62
CA HIS A 13 2.93 11.15 20.66
C HIS A 13 2.73 10.55 19.27
N ALA A 14 2.82 11.35 18.22
CA ALA A 14 2.73 10.84 16.84
C ALA A 14 3.97 10.00 16.51
N VAL A 15 3.74 8.87 15.87
CA VAL A 15 4.83 7.99 15.42
C VAL A 15 5.49 8.62 14.19
N PRO A 16 6.80 8.99 14.24
CA PRO A 16 7.41 9.82 13.22
C PRO A 16 7.79 9.10 11.94
N TRP A 17 7.92 7.78 11.99
CA TRP A 17 8.30 6.96 10.83
C TRP A 17 7.17 6.02 10.41
N SER A 18 6.94 5.91 9.10
CA SER A 18 5.88 5.06 8.55
C SER A 18 6.35 4.27 7.34
N LEU A 19 5.71 3.12 7.11
CA LEU A 19 5.92 2.24 5.98
C LEU A 19 4.59 1.80 5.39
N LEU A 20 4.51 1.82 4.08
CA LEU A 20 3.51 1.13 3.29
C LEU A 20 4.19 0.29 2.24
N ALA A 21 3.82 -0.98 2.16
CA ALA A 21 4.23 -1.85 1.07
C ALA A 21 3.02 -2.65 0.55
N VAL A 22 2.94 -2.76 -0.77
CA VAL A 22 1.90 -3.52 -1.47
C VAL A 22 2.55 -4.33 -2.58
N ALA A 23 2.16 -5.57 -2.74
CA ALA A 23 2.63 -6.43 -3.81
C ALA A 23 1.52 -7.34 -4.33
N TRP A 24 1.44 -7.49 -5.65
CA TRP A 24 0.77 -8.60 -6.29
C TRP A 24 1.70 -9.82 -6.27
N LEU A 25 1.20 -10.95 -5.81
CA LEU A 25 1.91 -12.21 -5.67
C LEU A 25 1.00 -13.35 -6.13
N ALA A 26 1.59 -14.49 -6.48
CA ALA A 26 0.81 -15.71 -6.62
C ALA A 26 0.13 -16.05 -5.28
N GLU A 27 -1.01 -16.73 -5.31
CA GLU A 27 -1.82 -16.98 -4.10
C GLU A 27 -1.03 -17.68 -2.99
N THR A 28 -0.28 -18.72 -3.33
CA THR A 28 0.58 -19.45 -2.39
C THR A 28 1.66 -18.55 -1.80
N ASP A 29 2.28 -17.72 -2.63
CA ASP A 29 3.35 -16.80 -2.21
C ASP A 29 2.78 -15.67 -1.35
N ALA A 30 1.57 -15.18 -1.65
CA ALA A 30 0.89 -14.17 -0.85
C ALA A 30 0.57 -14.68 0.56
N LEU A 31 0.15 -15.95 0.69
CA LEU A 31 -0.08 -16.57 2.00
C LEU A 31 1.22 -16.71 2.79
N ALA A 32 2.26 -17.25 2.17
CA ALA A 32 3.58 -17.42 2.80
C ALA A 32 4.22 -16.08 3.18
N ALA A 33 4.18 -15.09 2.29
CA ALA A 33 4.69 -13.75 2.56
C ALA A 33 3.95 -13.08 3.72
N ARG A 34 2.62 -13.22 3.78
CA ARG A 34 1.80 -12.66 4.86
C ARG A 34 2.15 -13.26 6.22
N GLU A 35 2.39 -14.55 6.28
CA GLU A 35 2.78 -15.25 7.51
C GLU A 35 4.18 -14.81 7.97
N ALA A 36 5.14 -14.77 7.05
CA ALA A 36 6.48 -14.30 7.34
C ALA A 36 6.52 -12.81 7.74
N LEU A 37 5.72 -11.95 7.09
CA LEU A 37 5.60 -10.54 7.47
C LEU A 37 4.99 -10.36 8.86
N ARG A 38 4.02 -11.21 9.26
CA ARG A 38 3.47 -11.18 10.61
C ARG A 38 4.53 -11.43 11.68
N ALA A 39 5.50 -12.29 11.41
CA ALA A 39 6.63 -12.53 12.31
C ALA A 39 7.55 -11.30 12.48
N LEU A 40 7.55 -10.38 11.50
CA LEU A 40 8.30 -9.13 11.57
C LEU A 40 7.51 -7.99 12.25
N MET A 41 6.19 -8.09 12.34
CA MET A 41 5.34 -7.01 12.89
C MET A 41 5.75 -6.56 14.31
N PRO A 42 6.19 -7.43 15.24
CA PRO A 42 6.63 -7.01 16.56
C PRO A 42 7.85 -6.07 16.58
N ARG A 43 8.56 -5.91 15.45
CA ARG A 43 9.68 -4.96 15.31
C ARG A 43 9.22 -3.51 15.14
N PHE A 44 7.91 -3.27 15.03
CA PHE A 44 7.31 -1.96 14.83
C PHE A 44 6.44 -1.59 16.02
N ALA A 45 6.28 -0.29 16.26
CA ALA A 45 5.34 0.18 17.29
C ALA A 45 3.89 -0.15 16.93
N PHE A 46 3.58 -0.13 15.64
CA PHE A 46 2.30 -0.55 15.09
C PHE A 46 2.53 -1.19 13.71
N ALA A 47 1.85 -2.30 13.45
CA ALA A 47 1.86 -2.91 12.13
C ALA A 47 0.56 -3.65 11.84
N THR A 48 0.16 -3.66 10.57
CA THR A 48 -0.92 -4.49 10.05
C THR A 48 -0.49 -5.14 8.75
N CYS A 49 -0.85 -6.40 8.57
CA CYS A 49 -0.60 -7.15 7.34
C CYS A 49 -1.88 -7.86 6.92
N VAL A 50 -2.43 -7.46 5.80
CA VAL A 50 -3.74 -7.94 5.31
C VAL A 50 -3.65 -8.45 3.87
N PRO A 51 -4.58 -9.36 3.48
CA PRO A 51 -4.77 -9.69 2.06
C PRO A 51 -5.08 -8.42 1.27
N PHE A 52 -4.70 -8.42 0.02
CA PHE A 52 -4.92 -7.30 -0.89
C PHE A 52 -5.38 -7.80 -2.24
N GLY A 53 -6.36 -7.11 -2.82
CA GLY A 53 -6.91 -7.43 -4.13
C GLY A 53 -8.11 -8.38 -4.07
N ARG A 54 -8.96 -8.30 -5.10
CA ARG A 54 -10.18 -9.11 -5.27
C ARG A 54 -9.96 -10.22 -6.28
N GLU A 55 -9.49 -9.88 -7.47
CA GLU A 55 -9.27 -10.82 -8.58
C GLU A 55 -7.83 -11.34 -8.63
N ARG A 56 -6.89 -10.55 -8.15
CA ARG A 56 -5.49 -10.92 -8.00
C ARG A 56 -5.13 -11.00 -6.52
N SER A 57 -4.37 -12.01 -6.17
CA SER A 57 -3.85 -12.14 -4.81
C SER A 57 -2.69 -11.19 -4.58
N GLY A 58 -2.66 -10.59 -3.39
CA GLY A 58 -1.60 -9.70 -2.99
C GLY A 58 -1.55 -9.51 -1.48
N VAL A 59 -0.58 -8.72 -1.06
CA VAL A 59 -0.34 -8.39 0.35
C VAL A 59 -0.22 -6.89 0.51
N LEU A 60 -0.84 -6.35 1.55
CA LEU A 60 -0.66 -4.98 2.01
C LEU A 60 -0.11 -5.00 3.43
N LEU A 61 1.06 -4.40 3.62
CA LEU A 61 1.71 -4.17 4.90
C LEU A 61 1.72 -2.67 5.20
N ARG A 62 1.23 -2.29 6.37
CA ARG A 62 1.41 -0.96 6.98
C ARG A 62 2.16 -1.12 8.27
N ALA A 63 3.12 -0.27 8.51
CA ALA A 63 3.82 -0.23 9.78
C ALA A 63 4.20 1.20 10.16
N SER A 64 4.39 1.42 11.45
CA SER A 64 4.86 2.68 12.01
C SER A 64 5.81 2.41 13.16
N ALA A 65 6.83 3.26 13.31
CA ALA A 65 7.84 3.15 14.34
C ALA A 65 8.30 4.54 14.78
N TYR A 66 8.86 4.64 16.00
CA TYR A 66 9.43 5.90 16.51
C TYR A 66 10.72 6.26 15.79
N GLU A 67 11.44 5.25 15.31
CA GLU A 67 12.67 5.39 14.54
C GLU A 67 12.65 4.46 13.34
N ALA A 68 13.45 4.76 12.32
CA ALA A 68 13.59 3.87 11.18
C ALA A 68 14.13 2.49 11.63
N PRO A 69 13.51 1.39 11.24
CA PRO A 69 13.99 0.07 11.59
C PRO A 69 15.34 -0.21 10.91
N PRO A 70 16.11 -1.20 11.41
CA PRO A 70 17.35 -1.61 10.78
C PRO A 70 17.18 -1.97 9.30
N ASP A 71 18.22 -1.70 8.49
CA ASP A 71 18.23 -1.96 7.04
C ASP A 71 17.91 -3.43 6.69
N ASP A 72 18.29 -4.38 7.55
CA ASP A 72 18.01 -5.81 7.37
C ASP A 72 16.51 -6.14 7.46
N THR A 73 15.79 -5.45 8.34
CA THR A 73 14.33 -5.59 8.45
C THR A 73 13.63 -5.13 7.18
N LEU A 74 14.05 -3.98 6.62
CA LEU A 74 13.51 -3.49 5.36
C LEU A 74 13.88 -4.41 4.19
N ALA A 75 15.11 -4.94 4.17
CA ALA A 75 15.55 -5.88 3.15
C ALA A 75 14.76 -7.20 3.19
N GLN A 76 14.45 -7.71 4.39
CA GLN A 76 13.58 -8.89 4.55
C GLN A 76 12.18 -8.63 4.01
N ILE A 77 11.58 -7.46 4.30
CA ILE A 77 10.27 -7.08 3.76
C ILE A 77 10.31 -7.00 2.23
N GLU A 78 11.36 -6.38 1.67
CA GLU A 78 11.52 -6.31 0.21
C GLU A 78 11.64 -7.70 -0.40
N GLN A 79 12.39 -8.60 0.21
CA GLN A 79 12.52 -9.98 -0.28
C GLN A 79 11.19 -10.71 -0.28
N LEU A 80 10.42 -10.63 0.81
CA LEU A 80 9.12 -11.27 0.94
C LEU A 80 8.09 -10.75 -0.06
N LEU A 81 8.22 -9.50 -0.49
CA LEU A 81 7.31 -8.86 -1.45
C LEU A 81 7.84 -8.87 -2.89
N GLY A 82 8.93 -9.61 -3.17
CA GLY A 82 9.53 -9.69 -4.49
C GLY A 82 10.15 -8.37 -4.95
N LEU A 83 10.62 -7.54 -4.02
CA LEU A 83 11.28 -6.26 -4.27
C LEU A 83 12.80 -6.33 -4.12
N ALA A 84 13.41 -7.54 -4.14
CA ALA A 84 14.85 -7.72 -3.98
C ALA A 84 15.63 -7.87 -5.31
N GLY A 85 14.96 -8.05 -6.46
CA GLY A 85 15.56 -8.25 -7.78
C GLY A 85 16.37 -7.06 -8.31
N ALA A 86 17.20 -7.29 -9.32
CA ALA A 86 18.01 -6.26 -9.96
C ALA A 86 17.17 -5.28 -10.81
N GLU A 87 16.01 -5.74 -11.29
CA GLU A 87 15.04 -4.97 -12.09
C GLU A 87 14.20 -4.01 -11.24
N VAL A 88 14.34 -4.05 -9.92
CA VAL A 88 13.58 -3.19 -9.02
C VAL A 88 14.20 -1.80 -8.98
N LEU A 89 13.39 -0.79 -9.25
CA LEU A 89 13.78 0.61 -9.11
C LEU A 89 13.90 0.96 -7.63
N ARG A 90 15.01 1.61 -7.24
CA ARG A 90 15.28 1.93 -5.82
C ARG A 90 15.70 3.36 -5.61
N TYR A 91 15.28 3.88 -4.47
CA TYR A 91 15.80 5.11 -3.87
C TYR A 91 16.01 4.86 -2.37
N ALA A 92 17.11 5.37 -1.83
CA ALA A 92 17.37 5.34 -0.39
C ALA A 92 18.08 6.63 0.05
N ASP A 93 17.60 7.21 1.13
CA ASP A 93 18.26 8.28 1.87
C ASP A 93 18.35 7.85 3.35
N ARG A 94 19.51 7.31 3.72
CA ARG A 94 19.77 6.81 5.07
C ARG A 94 19.68 7.90 6.13
N LYS A 95 20.07 9.14 5.79
CA LYS A 95 20.03 10.25 6.74
C LYS A 95 18.62 10.62 7.14
N LYS A 96 17.67 10.46 6.21
CA LYS A 96 16.25 10.73 6.44
C LYS A 96 15.46 9.48 6.80
N GLY A 97 16.07 8.30 6.86
CA GLY A 97 15.38 7.03 7.08
C GLY A 97 14.37 6.72 5.96
N GLN A 98 14.62 7.20 4.73
CA GLN A 98 13.72 7.05 3.59
C GLN A 98 14.20 5.97 2.64
N ARG A 99 13.27 5.13 2.21
CA ARG A 99 13.54 4.09 1.20
C ARG A 99 12.32 3.88 0.32
N ARG A 100 12.55 3.69 -0.97
CA ARG A 100 11.51 3.35 -1.95
C ARG A 100 12.01 2.22 -2.82
N ALA A 101 11.14 1.27 -3.09
CA ALA A 101 11.37 0.18 -4.03
C ALA A 101 10.12 -0.01 -4.89
N MET A 102 10.30 -0.17 -6.20
CA MET A 102 9.21 -0.33 -7.16
C MET A 102 9.56 -1.46 -8.12
N ARG A 103 8.69 -2.46 -8.22
CA ARG A 103 8.79 -3.50 -9.24
C ARG A 103 7.77 -3.23 -10.33
N LEU A 104 8.25 -3.14 -11.56
CA LEU A 104 7.45 -2.97 -12.76
C LEU A 104 7.49 -4.26 -13.59
N ALA A 105 6.34 -4.64 -14.16
CA ALA A 105 6.26 -5.70 -15.16
C ALA A 105 5.87 -5.11 -16.51
N ARG A 106 6.43 -5.65 -17.59
CA ARG A 106 6.01 -5.30 -18.95
C ARG A 106 4.74 -6.04 -19.31
N VAL A 107 3.75 -5.29 -19.82
CA VAL A 107 2.49 -5.81 -20.31
C VAL A 107 2.25 -5.20 -21.70
N GLY A 108 2.67 -5.92 -22.74
CA GLY A 108 2.69 -5.39 -24.09
C GLY A 108 3.63 -4.17 -24.23
N PRO A 109 3.14 -3.02 -24.72
CA PRO A 109 3.93 -1.80 -24.83
C PRO A 109 4.12 -1.07 -23.50
N ASP A 110 3.32 -1.40 -22.49
CA ASP A 110 3.26 -0.70 -21.21
C ASP A 110 4.11 -1.37 -20.14
N ALA A 111 4.47 -0.58 -19.12
CA ALA A 111 4.99 -1.09 -17.86
C ALA A 111 3.96 -0.80 -16.75
N ARG A 112 3.58 -1.80 -15.97
CA ARG A 112 2.63 -1.69 -14.87
C ARG A 112 3.32 -1.95 -13.54
N LEU A 113 2.85 -1.28 -12.50
CA LEU A 113 3.37 -1.47 -11.16
C LEU A 113 2.84 -2.79 -10.58
N GLU A 114 3.74 -3.66 -10.14
CA GLU A 114 3.41 -4.97 -9.56
C GLU A 114 3.64 -5.01 -8.04
N ALA A 115 4.60 -4.22 -7.57
CA ALA A 115 4.86 -4.09 -6.13
C ALA A 115 5.54 -2.76 -5.84
N PHE A 116 5.30 -2.24 -4.63
CA PHE A 116 6.03 -1.09 -4.14
C PHE A 116 6.23 -1.11 -2.62
N LEU A 117 7.27 -0.43 -2.18
CA LEU A 117 7.54 -0.11 -0.79
C LEU A 117 7.86 1.38 -0.67
N LEU A 118 7.18 2.05 0.26
CA LEU A 118 7.44 3.42 0.70
C LEU A 118 7.78 3.37 2.18
N ALA A 119 8.96 3.82 2.56
CA ALA A 119 9.42 3.84 3.93
C ALA A 119 9.94 5.23 4.30
N GLY A 120 9.59 5.72 5.49
CA GLY A 120 9.91 7.05 6.02
C GLY A 120 9.07 8.18 5.43
N ASP A 121 8.75 8.15 4.15
CA ASP A 121 7.83 9.09 3.48
C ASP A 121 6.79 8.33 2.67
N THR A 122 5.58 8.25 3.18
CA THR A 122 4.43 7.55 2.56
C THR A 122 3.44 8.49 1.88
N ARG A 123 3.72 9.79 1.77
CA ARG A 123 2.78 10.80 1.22
C ARG A 123 2.30 10.50 -0.21
N ALA A 124 3.12 9.81 -0.99
CA ALA A 124 2.77 9.37 -2.34
C ALA A 124 1.83 8.14 -2.39
N GLU A 125 1.45 7.59 -1.24
CA GLU A 125 0.65 6.36 -1.13
C GLU A 125 -0.57 6.36 -2.04
N ALA A 126 -1.37 7.40 -1.98
CA ALA A 126 -2.68 7.41 -2.64
C ALA A 126 -2.56 7.19 -4.15
N TRP A 127 -1.69 7.93 -4.83
CA TRP A 127 -1.57 7.83 -6.27
C TRP A 127 -0.75 6.61 -6.73
N ILE A 128 0.30 6.22 -5.99
CA ILE A 128 1.08 5.02 -6.34
C ILE A 128 0.23 3.76 -6.17
N ARG A 129 -0.59 3.70 -5.11
CA ARG A 129 -1.52 2.59 -4.91
C ARG A 129 -2.56 2.52 -6.01
N THR A 130 -3.07 3.67 -6.48
CA THR A 130 -4.00 3.70 -7.62
C THR A 130 -3.36 3.17 -8.90
N LEU A 131 -2.10 3.53 -9.19
CA LEU A 131 -1.40 2.95 -10.35
C LEU A 131 -1.34 1.43 -10.28
N LEU A 132 -1.07 0.87 -9.10
CA LEU A 132 -1.01 -0.58 -8.90
C LEU A 132 -2.39 -1.23 -9.01
N GLN A 133 -3.40 -0.67 -8.35
CA GLN A 133 -4.75 -1.25 -8.27
C GLN A 133 -5.52 -1.19 -9.58
N ASP A 134 -5.34 -0.09 -10.34
CA ASP A 134 -6.03 0.13 -11.61
C ASP A 134 -5.20 -0.34 -12.79
N GLU A 135 -4.06 -0.98 -12.52
CA GLU A 135 -3.12 -1.47 -13.53
C GLU A 135 -2.77 -0.41 -14.59
N LEU A 136 -2.66 0.85 -14.16
CA LEU A 136 -2.38 1.97 -15.06
C LEU A 136 -0.93 1.92 -15.56
N PRO A 137 -0.67 2.41 -16.80
CA PRO A 137 0.68 2.52 -17.32
C PRO A 137 1.56 3.39 -16.41
N ALA A 138 2.64 2.82 -15.90
CA ALA A 138 3.52 3.47 -14.93
C ALA A 138 4.79 4.07 -15.55
N GLN A 139 5.14 3.72 -16.81
CA GLN A 139 6.35 4.20 -17.48
C GLN A 139 6.40 5.71 -17.61
N SER A 140 5.25 6.37 -17.76
CA SER A 140 5.18 7.84 -17.90
C SER A 140 5.60 8.58 -16.63
N TYR A 141 5.60 7.92 -15.48
CA TYR A 141 5.92 8.52 -14.19
C TYR A 141 7.38 8.35 -13.77
N GLY A 142 8.09 7.40 -14.36
CA GLY A 142 9.54 7.23 -14.25
C GLY A 142 10.12 7.60 -12.88
N ARG A 143 10.89 8.69 -12.84
CA ARG A 143 11.55 9.19 -11.63
C ARG A 143 10.58 9.64 -10.53
N LEU A 144 9.34 10.03 -10.87
CA LEU A 144 8.36 10.48 -9.87
C LEU A 144 7.96 9.35 -8.91
N LEU A 145 7.97 8.10 -9.38
CA LEU A 145 7.72 6.94 -8.52
C LEU A 145 8.70 6.88 -7.34
N LEU A 146 9.94 7.32 -7.57
CA LEU A 146 11.01 7.29 -6.57
C LEU A 146 11.18 8.62 -5.83
N ALA A 147 10.57 9.71 -6.29
CA ALA A 147 10.76 11.04 -5.72
C ALA A 147 10.02 11.18 -4.38
N PRO A 148 10.73 11.45 -3.26
CA PRO A 148 10.08 11.73 -1.99
C PRO A 148 9.16 12.93 -2.08
N GLY A 149 7.98 12.83 -1.44
CA GLY A 149 7.01 13.91 -1.39
C GLY A 149 6.37 14.28 -2.71
N ALA A 150 6.55 13.49 -3.77
CA ALA A 150 5.94 13.76 -5.06
C ALA A 150 4.41 13.80 -4.93
N SER A 151 3.84 14.94 -5.33
CA SER A 151 2.39 15.07 -5.51
C SER A 151 1.93 14.20 -6.68
N ALA A 152 0.67 13.80 -6.66
CA ALA A 152 0.09 13.04 -7.77
C ALA A 152 0.26 13.82 -9.08
N PRO A 153 0.96 13.25 -10.09
CA PRO A 153 1.22 13.94 -11.35
C PRO A 153 -0.03 14.05 -12.24
N VAL A 154 -1.05 13.31 -11.93
CA VAL A 154 -2.36 13.28 -12.61
C VAL A 154 -3.44 13.39 -11.54
N ALA A 155 -4.56 13.99 -11.88
CA ALA A 155 -5.76 13.88 -11.08
C ALA A 155 -6.15 12.40 -10.98
N VAL A 156 -5.64 11.75 -9.96
CA VAL A 156 -6.13 10.44 -9.56
C VAL A 156 -7.58 10.68 -9.19
N ALA A 157 -8.49 10.09 -9.96
CA ALA A 157 -9.92 10.25 -9.72
C ALA A 157 -10.20 9.95 -8.25
N ALA A 158 -10.75 10.92 -7.54
CA ALA A 158 -11.09 10.76 -6.14
C ALA A 158 -12.15 9.65 -6.07
N ARG A 159 -11.78 8.51 -5.50
CA ARG A 159 -12.68 7.35 -5.34
C ARG A 159 -13.63 7.49 -4.17
N GLY A 160 -13.72 8.71 -3.61
CA GLY A 160 -14.46 8.95 -2.38
C GLY A 160 -13.82 8.26 -1.16
N PRO A 161 -14.48 8.31 0.02
CA PRO A 161 -13.99 7.67 1.22
C PRO A 161 -13.84 6.16 1.03
N GLN A 162 -12.66 5.62 1.35
CA GLN A 162 -12.40 4.19 1.26
C GLN A 162 -13.10 3.44 2.40
N VAL A 163 -13.90 2.44 2.06
CA VAL A 163 -14.62 1.57 2.99
C VAL A 163 -13.82 0.29 3.26
N CYS A 164 -13.28 -0.32 2.21
CA CYS A 164 -12.45 -1.51 2.34
C CYS A 164 -11.10 -1.32 1.66
N THR A 165 -10.02 -1.37 2.46
CA THR A 165 -8.65 -1.25 1.94
C THR A 165 -8.18 -2.52 1.24
N CYS A 166 -8.59 -3.71 1.73
CA CYS A 166 -8.16 -5.00 1.22
C CYS A 166 -8.64 -5.24 -0.22
N PHE A 167 -9.90 -4.89 -0.48
CA PHE A 167 -10.55 -5.05 -1.79
C PHE A 167 -10.64 -3.74 -2.58
N ASN A 168 -10.08 -2.66 -2.05
CA ASN A 168 -10.12 -1.34 -2.67
C ASN A 168 -11.54 -0.83 -3.00
N VAL A 169 -12.47 -1.02 -2.09
CA VAL A 169 -13.86 -0.61 -2.26
C VAL A 169 -14.07 0.76 -1.63
N GLY A 170 -14.44 1.74 -2.45
CA GLY A 170 -14.84 3.07 -2.02
C GLY A 170 -16.35 3.18 -1.80
N ALA A 171 -16.76 4.16 -1.01
CA ALA A 171 -18.19 4.41 -0.71
C ALA A 171 -19.02 4.66 -1.99
N GLU A 172 -18.43 5.29 -3.01
CA GLU A 172 -19.12 5.55 -4.28
C GLU A 172 -19.36 4.25 -5.05
N ALA A 173 -18.38 3.35 -5.12
CA ALA A 173 -18.56 2.05 -5.77
C ALA A 173 -19.70 1.24 -5.11
N ILE A 174 -19.82 1.31 -3.79
CA ILE A 174 -20.94 0.67 -3.06
C ILE A 174 -22.26 1.31 -3.43
N ARG A 175 -22.36 2.65 -3.40
CA ARG A 175 -23.58 3.37 -3.77
C ARG A 175 -24.02 3.07 -5.20
N ASP A 176 -23.08 3.09 -6.14
CA ASP A 176 -23.36 2.82 -7.55
C ASP A 176 -23.81 1.37 -7.77
N THR A 177 -23.21 0.42 -7.06
CA THR A 177 -23.63 -0.99 -7.13
C THR A 177 -25.05 -1.15 -6.58
N LEU A 178 -25.31 -0.59 -5.40
CA LEU A 178 -26.65 -0.64 -4.79
C LEU A 178 -27.71 0.08 -5.63
N ALA A 179 -27.37 1.19 -6.25
CA ALA A 179 -28.29 1.93 -7.12
C ALA A 179 -28.67 1.16 -8.39
N ARG A 180 -27.73 0.37 -8.92
CA ARG A 180 -27.96 -0.47 -10.12
C ARG A 180 -28.58 -1.84 -9.80
N SER A 181 -28.47 -2.29 -8.56
CA SER A 181 -28.98 -3.59 -8.15
C SER A 181 -30.51 -3.54 -7.97
N ALA A 182 -31.22 -4.43 -8.65
CA ALA A 182 -32.65 -4.64 -8.45
C ALA A 182 -32.87 -5.65 -7.32
N GLY A 183 -33.99 -5.54 -6.60
CA GLY A 183 -34.39 -6.48 -5.55
C GLY A 183 -34.52 -5.84 -4.17
N ASN A 184 -34.74 -6.70 -3.16
CA ASN A 184 -34.82 -6.28 -1.76
C ASN A 184 -33.41 -5.99 -1.18
N GLU A 185 -33.33 -5.49 0.05
CA GLU A 185 -32.06 -5.15 0.70
C GLU A 185 -31.08 -6.32 0.76
N GLU A 186 -31.56 -7.51 1.07
CA GLU A 186 -30.73 -8.71 1.18
C GLU A 186 -30.13 -9.12 -0.17
N GLN A 187 -30.95 -9.09 -1.23
CA GLN A 187 -30.48 -9.36 -2.60
C GLN A 187 -29.47 -8.32 -3.09
N ARG A 188 -29.65 -7.04 -2.73
CA ARG A 188 -28.72 -5.97 -3.07
C ARG A 188 -27.37 -6.13 -2.35
N LEU A 189 -27.38 -6.56 -1.09
CA LEU A 189 -26.17 -6.82 -0.33
C LEU A 189 -25.36 -7.99 -0.90
N GLN A 190 -26.01 -9.00 -1.47
CA GLN A 190 -25.32 -10.13 -2.12
C GLN A 190 -24.61 -9.77 -3.43
N THR A 191 -24.89 -8.59 -4.00
CA THR A 191 -24.24 -8.10 -5.22
C THR A 191 -23.00 -7.24 -4.96
N LEU A 192 -22.71 -6.92 -3.69
CA LEU A 192 -21.53 -6.20 -3.25
C LEU A 192 -20.33 -7.13 -3.07
#